data_0a178f87c9d998c0dd6a8df2f6ce854b
#
_entry.id   0a178f87c9d998c0dd6a8df2f6ce854b
#
_cell.length_a   1.000
_cell.length_b   1.000
_cell.length_c   1.000
_cell.angle_alpha   90.00
_cell.angle_beta   90.00
_cell.angle_gamma   90.00
#
_symmetry.space_group_name_H-M   'P 1'
#
loop_
_entity.id
_entity.type
_entity.pdbx_description
1 polymer ?
#
loop_
_entity_poly.entity_id
_entity_poly.type
_entity_poly.pdbx_seq_one_letter_code
_entity_poly.pdbx_strand_id
1 'polypeptide(L)'
;MNTKPHSQSIDTYKKEVGLMNLEKLIQSREGVETVAFPIPESELLARFEDLYTGAVNDVLREFCLLDQALPGHIIPLREYRTVAGFAFTVKSAPNVTITGELSFRTEMLTHLHENAFVIWDTSKDEKATLWGGVMTATAKGLKVKAACIDGGIRDTHQILEKDFPVFYKYRTSNGSLGRCLITHYQIPVKIGDTDIRPGDVVLGDIDGVLVVPRPLAYKVLLRAEEIKSNEKKIFGWVAEGQSINQITEKGGYF
;
A
#
# COMPACT_ATOMS: atom_id res chain seq x y z
N MET A 1 25.25 1.58 -26.19
CA MET A 1 25.79 1.73 -24.84
C MET A 1 24.73 1.24 -23.84
N ASN A 2 24.96 0.08 -23.25
CA ASN A 2 24.03 -0.55 -22.30
C ASN A 2 24.18 0.14 -20.94
N THR A 3 23.33 1.09 -20.66
CA THR A 3 23.15 1.55 -19.28
C THR A 3 22.12 0.63 -18.60
N LYS A 4 22.61 -0.42 -17.95
CA LYS A 4 21.78 -1.14 -16.96
C LYS A 4 21.42 -0.14 -15.89
N PRO A 5 20.13 0.01 -15.50
CA PRO A 5 19.78 0.72 -14.28
C PRO A 5 20.21 -0.14 -13.10
N HIS A 6 20.93 0.48 -12.31
CA HIS A 6 21.54 0.21 -11.05
C HIS A 6 20.95 -0.92 -10.19
N SER A 7 21.32 -2.16 -10.45
CA SER A 7 21.73 -3.01 -9.36
C SER A 7 23.24 -2.79 -9.16
N GLN A 8 23.63 -1.62 -8.71
CA GLN A 8 24.97 -1.46 -8.17
C GLN A 8 25.02 -2.35 -6.92
N SER A 9 25.95 -3.30 -6.91
CA SER A 9 26.14 -4.16 -5.76
C SER A 9 26.41 -3.31 -4.51
N ILE A 10 25.97 -3.76 -3.34
CA ILE A 10 26.30 -3.16 -2.03
C ILE A 10 27.79 -2.79 -1.93
N ASP A 11 28.68 -3.52 -2.58
CA ASP A 11 30.11 -3.25 -2.61
C ASP A 11 30.50 -2.03 -3.46
N THR A 12 29.75 -1.72 -4.51
CA THR A 12 29.96 -0.49 -5.29
C THR A 12 29.52 0.74 -4.49
N TYR A 13 28.37 0.66 -3.79
CA TYR A 13 27.92 1.68 -2.84
C TYR A 13 28.92 1.88 -1.70
N LYS A 14 29.43 0.82 -1.10
CA LYS A 14 30.47 0.90 -0.05
C LYS A 14 31.74 1.60 -0.52
N LYS A 15 32.09 1.47 -1.78
CA LYS A 15 33.26 2.12 -2.37
C LYS A 15 33.04 3.61 -2.65
N GLU A 16 31.86 3.99 -3.07
CA GLU A 16 31.46 5.40 -3.30
C GLU A 16 31.20 6.16 -1.99
N VAL A 17 30.68 5.47 -1.00
CA VAL A 17 30.23 6.02 0.29
C VAL A 17 31.27 5.86 1.41
N GLY A 18 32.34 5.10 1.18
CA GLY A 18 33.34 4.75 2.19
C GLY A 18 34.06 5.90 2.91
N LEU A 19 33.86 7.13 2.45
CA LEU A 19 34.38 8.35 3.09
C LEU A 19 33.38 9.06 4.03
N MET A 20 32.08 8.68 4.01
CA MET A 20 31.04 9.46 4.71
C MET A 20 30.16 8.66 5.67
N ASN A 21 30.42 7.40 5.95
CA ASN A 21 29.62 6.55 6.86
C ASN A 21 28.08 6.72 6.70
N LEU A 22 27.57 6.53 5.49
CA LEU A 22 26.13 6.62 5.19
C LEU A 22 25.39 5.30 5.42
N GLU A 23 26.01 4.33 6.09
CA GLU A 23 25.46 2.98 6.27
C GLU A 23 24.05 3.00 6.89
N LYS A 24 23.83 3.82 7.92
CA LYS A 24 22.51 3.99 8.52
C LYS A 24 21.49 4.59 7.55
N LEU A 25 21.91 5.53 6.71
CA LEU A 25 21.04 6.16 5.72
C LEU A 25 20.66 5.16 4.62
N ILE A 26 21.64 4.40 4.12
CA ILE A 26 21.41 3.33 3.13
C ILE A 26 20.47 2.29 3.71
N GLN A 27 20.75 1.79 4.91
CA GLN A 27 19.92 0.81 5.58
C GLN A 27 18.48 1.29 5.82
N SER A 28 18.29 2.56 6.16
CA SER A 28 16.96 3.16 6.34
C SER A 28 16.21 3.36 5.02
N ARG A 29 16.92 3.46 3.89
CA ARG A 29 16.33 3.72 2.56
C ARG A 29 16.11 2.47 1.72
N GLU A 30 16.90 1.43 1.94
CA GLU A 30 16.88 0.21 1.13
C GLU A 30 16.45 -1.04 1.94
N GLY A 31 16.25 -0.88 3.25
CA GLY A 31 15.86 -2.00 4.11
C GLY A 31 14.41 -2.40 3.88
N VAL A 32 14.19 -3.68 3.55
CA VAL A 32 12.87 -4.31 3.64
C VAL A 32 12.63 -4.72 5.09
N GLU A 33 11.46 -4.39 5.62
CA GLU A 33 11.10 -4.75 7.00
C GLU A 33 10.89 -6.27 7.11
N THR A 34 11.64 -6.92 7.98
CA THR A 34 11.66 -8.39 8.11
C THR A 34 11.12 -8.92 9.43
N VAL A 35 10.50 -8.06 10.25
CA VAL A 35 9.93 -8.50 11.54
C VAL A 35 8.93 -9.63 11.32
N ALA A 36 9.17 -10.76 11.99
CA ALA A 36 8.29 -11.92 11.96
C ALA A 36 7.06 -11.69 12.86
N PHE A 37 5.93 -12.22 12.46
CA PHE A 37 4.71 -12.19 13.27
C PHE A 37 4.61 -13.42 14.17
N PRO A 38 3.89 -13.33 15.31
CA PRO A 38 3.61 -14.49 16.18
C PRO A 38 2.66 -15.52 15.55
N ILE A 39 2.01 -15.16 14.44
CA ILE A 39 1.06 -15.98 13.70
C ILE A 39 1.48 -16.03 12.21
N PRO A 40 0.99 -17.00 11.43
CA PRO A 40 1.22 -17.04 9.99
C PRO A 40 0.78 -15.75 9.29
N GLU A 41 1.55 -15.28 8.30
CA GLU A 41 1.22 -14.08 7.53
C GLU A 41 -0.16 -14.15 6.85
N SER A 42 -0.53 -15.32 6.36
CA SER A 42 -1.87 -15.55 5.77
C SER A 42 -3.01 -15.38 6.79
N GLU A 43 -2.80 -15.82 8.02
CA GLU A 43 -3.78 -15.63 9.10
C GLU A 43 -3.86 -14.15 9.50
N LEU A 44 -2.71 -13.48 9.62
CA LEU A 44 -2.66 -12.04 9.93
C LEU A 44 -3.47 -11.25 8.91
N LEU A 45 -3.24 -11.46 7.61
CA LEU A 45 -3.94 -10.75 6.55
C LEU A 45 -5.44 -11.07 6.55
N ALA A 46 -5.83 -12.34 6.69
CA ALA A 46 -7.24 -12.73 6.73
C ALA A 46 -7.98 -12.04 7.90
N ARG A 47 -7.34 -11.91 9.06
CA ARG A 47 -7.92 -11.21 10.21
C ARG A 47 -8.01 -9.70 9.97
N PHE A 48 -7.04 -9.08 9.28
CA PHE A 48 -7.17 -7.70 8.84
C PHE A 48 -8.28 -7.50 7.80
N GLU A 49 -8.50 -8.45 6.90
CA GLU A 49 -9.59 -8.41 5.91
C GLU A 49 -10.99 -8.47 6.56
N ASP A 50 -11.09 -8.97 7.79
CA ASP A 50 -12.32 -8.92 8.60
C ASP A 50 -12.54 -7.57 9.30
N LEU A 51 -11.57 -6.66 9.28
CA LEU A 51 -11.67 -5.31 9.83
C LEU A 51 -12.06 -4.31 8.74
N TYR A 52 -12.14 -3.04 9.09
CA TYR A 52 -12.28 -1.91 8.17
C TYR A 52 -11.25 -0.83 8.52
N THR A 53 -10.92 0.01 7.54
CA THR A 53 -9.82 0.98 7.66
C THR A 53 -10.02 1.94 8.82
N GLY A 54 -11.26 2.37 9.11
CA GLY A 54 -11.58 3.27 10.22
C GLY A 54 -11.17 2.71 11.58
N ALA A 55 -11.58 1.47 11.92
CA ALA A 55 -11.22 0.86 13.20
C ALA A 55 -9.70 0.69 13.36
N VAL A 56 -9.00 0.33 12.29
CA VAL A 56 -7.54 0.19 12.31
C VAL A 56 -6.85 1.55 12.47
N ASN A 57 -7.37 2.59 11.82
CA ASN A 57 -6.84 3.95 11.94
C ASN A 57 -7.01 4.52 13.36
N ASP A 58 -8.11 4.22 14.02
CA ASP A 58 -8.33 4.62 15.41
C ASP A 58 -7.29 4.02 16.35
N VAL A 59 -6.89 2.77 16.12
CA VAL A 59 -5.80 2.14 16.85
C VAL A 59 -4.46 2.80 16.55
N LEU A 60 -4.17 3.12 15.29
CA LEU A 60 -2.92 3.81 14.92
C LEU A 60 -2.79 5.17 15.64
N ARG A 61 -3.91 5.88 15.83
CA ARG A 61 -3.97 7.09 16.64
C ARG A 61 -3.56 6.83 18.11
N GLU A 62 -3.93 5.69 18.70
CA GLU A 62 -3.49 5.30 20.05
C GLU A 62 -1.95 5.14 20.11
N PHE A 63 -1.31 4.78 18.99
CA PHE A 63 0.16 4.71 18.85
C PHE A 63 0.81 6.03 18.40
N CYS A 64 0.06 7.15 18.39
CA CYS A 64 0.51 8.45 17.92
C CYS A 64 0.92 8.47 16.43
N LEU A 65 0.36 7.57 15.63
CA LEU A 65 0.55 7.49 14.17
C LEU A 65 -0.68 8.11 13.49
N LEU A 66 -0.59 9.41 13.16
CA LEU A 66 -1.72 10.18 12.64
C LEU A 66 -1.78 10.25 11.11
N ASP A 67 -0.66 9.96 10.44
CA ASP A 67 -0.50 10.15 8.99
C ASP A 67 -0.38 8.81 8.26
N GLN A 68 -1.21 7.82 8.62
CA GLN A 68 -1.15 6.47 8.05
C GLN A 68 -2.19 6.22 6.96
N ALA A 69 -3.20 7.07 6.84
CA ALA A 69 -4.17 7.04 5.74
C ALA A 69 -3.62 7.76 4.52
N LEU A 70 -3.69 7.12 3.35
CA LEU A 70 -3.30 7.76 2.09
C LEU A 70 -4.26 8.90 1.74
N PRO A 71 -3.81 9.87 0.92
CA PRO A 71 -4.64 11.03 0.59
C PRO A 71 -6.01 10.66 0.05
N GLY A 72 -7.07 11.34 0.52
CA GLY A 72 -8.46 11.05 0.18
C GLY A 72 -8.84 11.21 -1.31
N HIS A 73 -7.94 11.69 -2.16
CA HIS A 73 -8.12 11.66 -3.61
C HIS A 73 -7.76 10.31 -4.24
N ILE A 74 -7.15 9.40 -3.48
CA ILE A 74 -6.94 8.01 -3.89
C ILE A 74 -8.19 7.23 -3.50
N ILE A 75 -8.97 6.87 -4.50
CA ILE A 75 -10.27 6.23 -4.33
C ILE A 75 -10.28 4.81 -4.90
N PRO A 76 -11.11 3.90 -4.38
CA PRO A 76 -11.30 2.59 -4.97
C PRO A 76 -11.99 2.69 -6.33
N LEU A 77 -11.65 1.78 -7.25
CA LEU A 77 -12.29 1.72 -8.57
C LEU A 77 -13.78 1.35 -8.50
N ARG A 78 -14.14 0.61 -7.49
CA ARG A 78 -15.51 0.29 -7.09
C ARG A 78 -15.54 -0.01 -5.60
N GLU A 79 -16.71 -0.26 -5.04
CA GLU A 79 -16.86 -0.76 -3.70
C GLU A 79 -16.22 -2.15 -3.57
N TYR A 80 -15.33 -2.31 -2.60
CA TYR A 80 -14.68 -3.56 -2.23
C TYR A 80 -14.93 -3.86 -0.76
N ARG A 81 -14.96 -5.15 -0.40
CA ARG A 81 -14.69 -5.53 0.99
C ARG A 81 -13.24 -5.17 1.31
N THR A 82 -12.92 -5.05 2.58
CA THR A 82 -11.54 -4.81 3.00
C THR A 82 -10.61 -5.86 2.39
N VAL A 83 -9.56 -5.39 1.76
CA VAL A 83 -8.46 -6.19 1.23
C VAL A 83 -7.19 -5.83 1.98
N ALA A 84 -6.42 -6.84 2.40
CA ALA A 84 -5.16 -6.64 3.08
C ALA A 84 -4.01 -7.35 2.36
N GLY A 85 -2.82 -6.74 2.39
CA GLY A 85 -1.62 -7.31 1.79
C GLY A 85 -0.36 -6.64 2.33
N PHE A 86 0.80 -7.15 1.92
CA PHE A 86 2.09 -6.54 2.26
C PHE A 86 2.51 -5.56 1.18
N ALA A 87 2.98 -4.39 1.60
CA ALA A 87 3.42 -3.34 0.70
C ALA A 87 4.53 -3.83 -0.24
N PHE A 88 4.22 -3.88 -1.53
CA PHE A 88 5.19 -3.96 -2.62
C PHE A 88 5.31 -2.57 -3.21
N THR A 89 6.32 -1.83 -2.79
CA THR A 89 6.47 -0.43 -3.15
C THR A 89 7.11 -0.27 -4.52
N VAL A 90 6.60 0.68 -5.30
CA VAL A 90 7.12 1.05 -6.63
C VAL A 90 7.27 2.56 -6.70
N LYS A 91 8.38 3.02 -7.26
CA LYS A 91 8.67 4.42 -7.52
C LYS A 91 8.83 4.65 -9.02
N SER A 92 8.18 5.68 -9.54
CA SER A 92 8.40 6.16 -10.90
C SER A 92 8.63 7.67 -10.92
N ALA A 93 9.16 8.17 -12.02
CA ALA A 93 9.39 9.58 -12.23
C ALA A 93 9.07 9.97 -13.68
N PRO A 94 8.75 11.25 -13.96
CA PRO A 94 8.62 11.74 -15.32
C PRO A 94 9.87 11.43 -16.16
N ASN A 95 9.67 10.95 -17.37
CA ASN A 95 10.76 10.60 -18.27
C ASN A 95 10.33 10.74 -19.72
N VAL A 96 11.13 11.40 -20.53
CA VAL A 96 10.87 11.59 -21.97
C VAL A 96 11.56 10.55 -22.84
N THR A 97 12.44 9.74 -22.28
CA THR A 97 13.10 8.66 -23.03
C THR A 97 12.23 7.41 -23.07
N ILE A 98 12.34 6.64 -24.15
CA ILE A 98 11.59 5.39 -24.33
C ILE A 98 12.46 4.18 -23.97
N THR A 99 13.79 4.35 -24.05
CA THR A 99 14.75 3.27 -23.85
C THR A 99 14.72 2.76 -22.41
N GLY A 100 14.54 1.46 -22.24
CA GLY A 100 14.61 0.78 -20.94
C GLY A 100 13.29 0.70 -20.18
N GLU A 101 12.26 1.47 -20.53
CA GLU A 101 11.00 1.50 -19.78
C GLU A 101 10.31 0.12 -19.73
N LEU A 102 10.21 -0.59 -20.85
CA LEU A 102 9.58 -1.91 -20.88
C LEU A 102 10.37 -2.97 -20.12
N SER A 103 11.70 -2.90 -20.13
CA SER A 103 12.53 -3.84 -19.36
C SER A 103 12.37 -3.65 -17.86
N PHE A 104 12.33 -2.40 -17.37
CA PHE A 104 12.08 -2.09 -15.97
C PHE A 104 10.70 -2.55 -15.51
N ARG A 105 9.70 -2.33 -16.32
CA ARG A 105 8.34 -2.77 -16.02
C ARG A 105 8.24 -4.29 -15.97
N THR A 106 8.87 -4.98 -16.91
CA THR A 106 8.93 -6.44 -16.92
C THR A 106 9.64 -6.95 -15.67
N GLU A 107 10.79 -6.37 -15.34
CA GLU A 107 11.55 -6.74 -14.16
C GLU A 107 10.72 -6.56 -12.88
N MET A 108 10.10 -5.39 -12.67
CA MET A 108 9.22 -5.14 -11.52
C MET A 108 8.08 -6.17 -11.45
N LEU A 109 7.42 -6.48 -12.57
CA LEU A 109 6.31 -7.43 -12.59
C LEU A 109 6.76 -8.86 -12.25
N THR A 110 7.98 -9.26 -12.62
CA THR A 110 8.52 -10.59 -12.27
C THR A 110 8.86 -10.74 -10.80
N HIS A 111 9.01 -9.63 -10.05
CA HIS A 111 9.27 -9.63 -8.61
C HIS A 111 7.98 -9.53 -7.76
N LEU A 112 6.81 -9.36 -8.40
CA LEU A 112 5.54 -9.43 -7.68
C LEU A 112 5.35 -10.85 -7.10
N HIS A 113 4.77 -10.93 -5.92
CA HIS A 113 4.58 -12.19 -5.21
C HIS A 113 3.20 -12.27 -4.55
N GLU A 114 2.83 -13.46 -4.12
CA GLU A 114 1.60 -13.72 -3.39
C GLU A 114 1.49 -12.81 -2.15
N ASN A 115 0.28 -12.35 -1.86
CA ASN A 115 -0.05 -11.43 -0.77
C ASN A 115 0.54 -10.01 -0.87
N ALA A 116 1.22 -9.67 -1.97
CA ALA A 116 1.63 -8.29 -2.18
C ALA A 116 0.43 -7.36 -2.34
N PHE A 117 0.53 -6.14 -1.82
CA PHE A 117 -0.31 -5.01 -2.14
C PHE A 117 0.58 -3.96 -2.81
N VAL A 118 0.45 -3.78 -4.11
CA VAL A 118 1.29 -2.83 -4.86
C VAL A 118 0.98 -1.41 -4.42
N ILE A 119 1.99 -0.67 -3.98
CA ILE A 119 1.90 0.75 -3.64
C ILE A 119 2.81 1.53 -4.56
N TRP A 120 2.23 2.34 -5.42
CA TRP A 120 2.96 3.03 -6.47
C TRP A 120 3.00 4.54 -6.25
N ASP A 121 4.15 5.04 -5.81
CA ASP A 121 4.45 6.46 -5.79
C ASP A 121 4.89 6.92 -7.18
N THR A 122 4.08 7.74 -7.82
CA THR A 122 4.29 8.21 -9.19
C THR A 122 5.09 9.49 -9.28
N SER A 123 5.63 9.98 -8.15
CA SER A 123 6.27 11.31 -8.07
C SER A 123 5.34 12.45 -8.51
N LYS A 124 4.04 12.33 -8.13
CA LYS A 124 3.00 13.30 -8.46
C LYS A 124 2.72 13.43 -9.97
N ASP A 125 2.91 12.35 -10.73
CA ASP A 125 2.51 12.33 -12.15
C ASP A 125 0.99 12.54 -12.27
N GLU A 126 0.59 13.39 -13.19
CA GLU A 126 -0.82 13.74 -13.48
C GLU A 126 -1.20 13.48 -14.94
N LYS A 127 -0.34 12.84 -15.72
CA LYS A 127 -0.50 12.72 -17.16
C LYS A 127 -0.51 11.30 -17.68
N ALA A 128 0.17 10.38 -17.00
CA ALA A 128 0.39 9.03 -17.51
C ALA A 128 -0.43 7.97 -16.77
N THR A 129 -0.72 6.90 -17.47
CA THR A 129 -1.27 5.66 -16.91
C THR A 129 -0.12 4.75 -16.49
N LEU A 130 -0.14 4.31 -15.25
CA LEU A 130 0.86 3.42 -14.68
C LEU A 130 0.33 2.02 -14.41
N TRP A 131 -0.99 1.85 -14.39
CA TRP A 131 -1.66 0.56 -14.20
C TRP A 131 -2.78 0.34 -15.22
N GLY A 132 -2.92 -0.93 -15.69
CA GLY A 132 -3.92 -1.29 -16.68
C GLY A 132 -4.23 -2.78 -16.73
N GLY A 133 -4.98 -3.22 -17.74
CA GLY A 133 -5.52 -4.56 -17.85
C GLY A 133 -4.49 -5.68 -17.84
N VAL A 134 -3.38 -5.55 -18.56
CA VAL A 134 -2.31 -6.57 -18.63
C VAL A 134 -1.62 -6.70 -17.26
N MET A 135 -1.31 -5.58 -16.61
CA MET A 135 -0.69 -5.60 -15.27
C MET A 135 -1.62 -6.25 -14.25
N THR A 136 -2.91 -5.96 -14.32
CA THR A 136 -3.94 -6.59 -13.48
C THR A 136 -3.98 -8.10 -13.70
N ALA A 137 -3.94 -8.57 -14.95
CA ALA A 137 -3.94 -10.00 -15.26
C ALA A 137 -2.70 -10.70 -14.69
N THR A 138 -1.52 -10.08 -14.83
CA THR A 138 -0.26 -10.59 -14.28
C THR A 138 -0.30 -10.63 -12.75
N ALA A 139 -0.70 -9.53 -12.10
CA ALA A 139 -0.79 -9.44 -10.66
C ALA A 139 -1.76 -10.49 -10.07
N LYS A 140 -2.94 -10.65 -10.69
CA LYS A 140 -3.91 -11.67 -10.27
C LYS A 140 -3.36 -13.09 -10.42
N GLY A 141 -2.65 -13.38 -11.51
CA GLY A 141 -1.99 -14.67 -11.72
C GLY A 141 -0.92 -14.99 -10.67
N LEU A 142 -0.28 -13.97 -10.13
CA LEU A 142 0.71 -14.07 -9.05
C LEU A 142 0.09 -13.97 -7.64
N LYS A 143 -1.25 -13.95 -7.53
CA LYS A 143 -2.00 -13.83 -6.27
C LYS A 143 -1.69 -12.55 -5.47
N VAL A 144 -1.38 -11.48 -6.18
CA VAL A 144 -1.30 -10.14 -5.60
C VAL A 144 -2.69 -9.74 -5.11
N LYS A 145 -2.78 -9.12 -3.93
CA LYS A 145 -4.04 -8.78 -3.28
C LYS A 145 -4.73 -7.56 -3.90
N ALA A 146 -3.98 -6.50 -4.15
CA ALA A 146 -4.50 -5.25 -4.68
C ALA A 146 -3.40 -4.36 -5.27
N ALA A 147 -3.79 -3.24 -5.88
CA ALA A 147 -2.87 -2.19 -6.30
C ALA A 147 -3.41 -0.81 -5.94
N CYS A 148 -2.56 0.05 -5.38
CA CYS A 148 -2.80 1.46 -5.10
C CYS A 148 -1.82 2.30 -5.92
N ILE A 149 -2.35 3.16 -6.77
CA ILE A 149 -1.58 3.98 -7.69
C ILE A 149 -1.85 5.47 -7.36
N ASP A 150 -0.86 6.18 -6.80
CA ASP A 150 -0.96 7.65 -6.67
C ASP A 150 -0.82 8.30 -8.04
N GLY A 151 -1.68 7.93 -8.96
CA GLY A 151 -1.62 8.33 -10.35
C GLY A 151 -2.73 7.76 -11.21
N GLY A 152 -2.46 7.66 -12.53
CA GLY A 152 -3.44 7.27 -13.53
C GLY A 152 -3.56 5.77 -13.77
N ILE A 153 -4.79 5.34 -14.05
CA ILE A 153 -5.11 3.99 -14.54
C ILE A 153 -5.85 4.05 -15.88
N ARG A 154 -5.82 2.94 -16.63
CA ARG A 154 -6.62 2.72 -17.84
C ARG A 154 -7.13 1.29 -17.92
N ASP A 155 -7.81 0.96 -19.01
CA ASP A 155 -8.37 -0.39 -19.24
C ASP A 155 -9.30 -0.83 -18.08
N THR A 156 -10.04 0.14 -17.52
CA THR A 156 -10.83 -0.05 -16.29
C THR A 156 -11.87 -1.14 -16.42
N HIS A 157 -12.46 -1.32 -17.62
CA HIS A 157 -13.39 -2.44 -17.87
C HIS A 157 -12.71 -3.81 -17.68
N GLN A 158 -11.47 -3.98 -18.16
CA GLN A 158 -10.71 -5.22 -17.98
C GLN A 158 -10.33 -5.46 -16.52
N ILE A 159 -10.04 -4.39 -15.77
CA ILE A 159 -9.76 -4.48 -14.32
C ILE A 159 -11.02 -4.95 -13.58
N LEU A 160 -12.18 -4.35 -13.88
CA LEU A 160 -13.46 -4.71 -13.29
C LEU A 160 -13.88 -6.15 -13.59
N GLU A 161 -13.73 -6.61 -14.85
CA GLU A 161 -13.99 -7.99 -15.26
C GLU A 161 -13.13 -9.01 -14.48
N LYS A 162 -11.92 -8.63 -14.12
CA LYS A 162 -11.02 -9.50 -13.34
C LYS A 162 -11.28 -9.47 -11.85
N ASP A 163 -12.21 -8.63 -11.38
CA ASP A 163 -12.50 -8.49 -9.94
C ASP A 163 -11.23 -8.25 -9.10
N PHE A 164 -10.36 -7.36 -9.58
CA PHE A 164 -9.10 -7.05 -8.91
C PHE A 164 -9.18 -5.68 -8.24
N PRO A 165 -8.93 -5.57 -6.92
CA PRO A 165 -8.99 -4.31 -6.20
C PRO A 165 -7.91 -3.34 -6.68
N VAL A 166 -8.36 -2.15 -7.12
CA VAL A 166 -7.46 -1.06 -7.53
C VAL A 166 -7.93 0.24 -6.90
N PHE A 167 -6.99 0.94 -6.30
CA PHE A 167 -7.13 2.30 -5.77
C PHE A 167 -6.30 3.24 -6.64
N TYR A 168 -6.82 4.41 -6.97
CA TYR A 168 -6.20 5.27 -7.97
C TYR A 168 -6.57 6.74 -7.79
N LYS A 169 -5.80 7.63 -8.39
CA LYS A 169 -6.04 9.07 -8.35
C LYS A 169 -6.91 9.57 -9.51
N TYR A 170 -6.65 9.11 -10.74
CA TYR A 170 -7.39 9.53 -11.94
C TYR A 170 -7.38 8.46 -13.02
N ARG A 171 -8.22 8.64 -14.03
CA ARG A 171 -8.27 7.79 -15.23
C ARG A 171 -7.85 8.59 -16.45
N THR A 172 -7.01 7.98 -17.30
CA THR A 172 -6.61 8.54 -18.59
C THR A 172 -6.21 7.43 -19.55
N SER A 173 -6.38 7.66 -20.86
CA SER A 173 -5.91 6.74 -21.89
C SER A 173 -4.41 6.92 -22.21
N ASN A 174 -3.75 7.96 -21.70
CA ASN A 174 -2.35 8.23 -21.96
C ASN A 174 -1.45 7.14 -21.38
N GLY A 175 -0.79 6.35 -22.21
CA GLY A 175 0.22 5.39 -21.75
C GLY A 175 1.46 6.06 -21.17
N SER A 176 2.20 5.32 -20.37
CA SER A 176 3.41 5.80 -19.67
C SER A 176 4.63 5.96 -20.60
N LEU A 177 4.69 5.19 -21.69
CA LEU A 177 5.84 5.18 -22.58
C LEU A 177 6.15 6.60 -23.11
N GLY A 178 7.37 7.08 -22.84
CA GLY A 178 7.81 8.44 -23.16
C GLY A 178 7.24 9.52 -22.23
N ARG A 179 6.57 9.17 -21.12
CA ARG A 179 6.04 10.11 -20.13
C ARG A 179 6.57 9.87 -18.73
N CYS A 180 6.72 8.62 -18.35
CA CYS A 180 7.28 8.25 -17.04
C CYS A 180 8.04 6.93 -17.13
N LEU A 181 8.94 6.70 -16.19
CA LEU A 181 9.76 5.51 -16.07
C LEU A 181 9.70 5.01 -14.62
N ILE A 182 9.60 3.70 -14.42
CA ILE A 182 9.86 3.09 -13.12
C ILE A 182 11.35 3.29 -12.81
N THR A 183 11.63 3.88 -11.67
CA THR A 183 13.02 4.14 -11.22
C THR A 183 13.49 3.09 -10.24
N HIS A 184 12.60 2.68 -9.32
CA HIS A 184 12.91 1.72 -8.26
C HIS A 184 11.65 0.93 -7.89
N TYR A 185 11.85 -0.21 -7.26
CA TYR A 185 10.83 -0.95 -6.52
C TYR A 185 11.44 -1.53 -5.25
N GLN A 186 10.59 -1.89 -4.28
CA GLN A 186 11.00 -2.40 -2.97
C GLN A 186 11.97 -1.46 -2.22
N ILE A 187 11.69 -0.16 -2.29
CA ILE A 187 12.32 0.90 -1.50
C ILE A 187 11.25 1.63 -0.70
N PRO A 188 11.59 2.30 0.42
CA PRO A 188 10.67 3.21 1.08
C PRO A 188 10.17 4.30 0.12
N VAL A 189 8.86 4.53 0.12
CA VAL A 189 8.21 5.58 -0.68
C VAL A 189 7.36 6.47 0.22
N LYS A 190 6.94 7.62 -0.29
CA LYS A 190 6.06 8.55 0.42
C LYS A 190 4.92 8.97 -0.47
N ILE A 191 3.69 8.78 0.00
CA ILE A 191 2.46 9.23 -0.67
C ILE A 191 1.70 10.15 0.28
N GLY A 192 1.52 11.40 -0.11
CA GLY A 192 1.05 12.43 0.82
C GLY A 192 2.02 12.59 1.98
N ASP A 193 1.53 12.46 3.21
CA ASP A 193 2.34 12.50 4.43
C ASP A 193 2.72 11.11 4.95
N THR A 194 2.20 10.05 4.35
CA THR A 194 2.43 8.67 4.75
C THR A 194 3.77 8.14 4.22
N ASP A 195 4.66 7.74 5.11
CA ASP A 195 5.86 6.97 4.80
C ASP A 195 5.51 5.47 4.74
N ILE A 196 5.90 4.79 3.66
CA ILE A 196 5.54 3.40 3.40
C ILE A 196 6.81 2.60 3.12
N ARG A 197 7.00 1.53 3.88
CA ARG A 197 8.14 0.63 3.69
C ARG A 197 7.71 -0.67 3.03
N PRO A 198 8.58 -1.30 2.23
CA PRO A 198 8.34 -2.65 1.76
C PRO A 198 8.03 -3.59 2.94
N GLY A 199 6.96 -4.37 2.82
CA GLY A 199 6.54 -5.31 3.86
C GLY A 199 5.62 -4.75 4.96
N ASP A 200 5.33 -3.44 4.99
CA ASP A 200 4.25 -2.89 5.83
C ASP A 200 2.91 -3.55 5.47
N VAL A 201 1.99 -3.64 6.43
CA VAL A 201 0.64 -4.12 6.14
C VAL A 201 -0.19 -2.99 5.56
N VAL A 202 -0.81 -3.23 4.44
CA VAL A 202 -1.70 -2.27 3.76
C VAL A 202 -3.11 -2.80 3.76
N LEU A 203 -4.06 -1.97 4.15
CA LEU A 203 -5.49 -2.22 4.04
C LEU A 203 -6.12 -1.26 3.05
N GLY A 204 -7.10 -1.75 2.30
CA GLY A 204 -7.89 -0.90 1.43
C GLY A 204 -9.36 -1.32 1.45
N ASP A 205 -10.26 -0.36 1.55
CA ASP A 205 -11.70 -0.53 1.46
C ASP A 205 -12.37 0.66 0.76
N ILE A 206 -13.67 0.85 0.93
CA ILE A 206 -14.41 1.95 0.29
C ILE A 206 -13.95 3.33 0.78
N ASP A 207 -13.44 3.44 2.01
CA ASP A 207 -13.00 4.70 2.61
C ASP A 207 -11.57 5.10 2.19
N GLY A 208 -10.82 4.18 1.59
CA GLY A 208 -9.48 4.46 1.06
C GLY A 208 -8.44 3.40 1.40
N VAL A 209 -7.20 3.83 1.55
CA VAL A 209 -6.05 2.97 1.80
C VAL A 209 -5.31 3.42 3.06
N LEU A 210 -5.00 2.46 3.91
CA LEU A 210 -4.32 2.66 5.20
C LEU A 210 -3.06 1.80 5.27
N VAL A 211 -2.01 2.35 5.86
CA VAL A 211 -0.71 1.68 6.03
C VAL A 211 -0.42 1.45 7.51
N VAL A 212 -0.14 0.20 7.87
CA VAL A 212 0.23 -0.19 9.22
C VAL A 212 1.70 -0.62 9.23
N PRO A 213 2.60 0.08 9.93
CA PRO A 213 4.00 -0.31 10.03
C PRO A 213 4.15 -1.76 10.49
N ARG A 214 4.92 -2.56 9.76
CA ARG A 214 5.09 -4.00 10.02
C ARG A 214 5.39 -4.35 11.48
N PRO A 215 6.29 -3.63 12.20
CA PRO A 215 6.60 -3.95 13.59
C PRO A 215 5.43 -3.82 14.56
N LEU A 216 4.41 -3.04 14.19
CA LEU A 216 3.23 -2.80 15.01
C LEU A 216 2.01 -3.63 14.58
N ALA A 217 2.06 -4.23 13.39
CA ALA A 217 0.88 -4.81 12.74
C ALA A 217 0.12 -5.80 13.63
N TYR A 218 0.80 -6.71 14.30
CA TYR A 218 0.13 -7.68 15.17
C TYR A 218 -0.55 -7.04 16.40
N LYS A 219 0.09 -6.03 17.00
CA LYS A 219 -0.50 -5.30 18.13
C LYS A 219 -1.71 -4.48 17.70
N VAL A 220 -1.60 -3.82 16.55
CA VAL A 220 -2.69 -3.06 15.94
C VAL A 220 -3.85 -3.98 15.60
N LEU A 221 -3.60 -5.16 15.02
CA LEU A 221 -4.63 -6.16 14.72
C LEU A 221 -5.44 -6.52 15.96
N LEU A 222 -4.77 -6.96 17.03
CA LEU A 222 -5.45 -7.39 18.27
C LEU A 222 -6.31 -6.27 18.84
N ARG A 223 -5.78 -5.06 18.87
CA ARG A 223 -6.51 -3.91 19.42
C ARG A 223 -7.70 -3.50 18.54
N ALA A 224 -7.56 -3.56 17.21
CA ALA A 224 -8.66 -3.26 16.30
C ALA A 224 -9.80 -4.28 16.36
N GLU A 225 -9.50 -5.56 16.61
CA GLU A 225 -10.50 -6.58 16.86
C GLU A 225 -11.30 -6.30 18.15
N GLU A 226 -10.64 -5.79 19.19
CA GLU A 226 -11.33 -5.36 20.44
C GLU A 226 -12.27 -4.18 20.16
N ILE A 227 -11.81 -3.16 19.40
CA ILE A 227 -12.63 -2.00 19.01
C ILE A 227 -13.86 -2.48 18.23
N LYS A 228 -13.68 -3.28 17.19
CA LYS A 228 -14.80 -3.83 16.39
C LYS A 228 -15.80 -4.60 17.25
N SER A 229 -15.31 -5.40 18.22
CA SER A 229 -16.18 -6.13 19.16
C SER A 229 -16.99 -5.18 20.06
N ASN A 230 -16.39 -4.09 20.52
CA ASN A 230 -17.07 -3.09 21.35
C ASN A 230 -18.10 -2.28 20.54
N GLU A 231 -17.78 -1.86 19.33
CA GLU A 231 -18.72 -1.19 18.45
C GLU A 231 -19.97 -2.03 18.17
N LYS A 232 -19.81 -3.33 17.98
CA LYS A 232 -20.96 -4.23 17.83
C LYS A 232 -21.91 -4.16 19.04
N LYS A 233 -21.38 -4.03 20.27
CA LYS A 233 -22.21 -3.84 21.47
C LYS A 233 -22.89 -2.48 21.49
N ILE A 234 -22.16 -1.43 21.09
CA ILE A 234 -22.69 -0.05 21.00
C ILE A 234 -23.85 -0.01 20.00
N PHE A 235 -23.70 -0.58 18.81
CA PHE A 235 -24.79 -0.69 17.83
C PHE A 235 -25.99 -1.45 18.39
N GLY A 236 -25.79 -2.49 19.17
CA GLY A 236 -26.86 -3.20 19.90
C GLY A 236 -27.61 -2.26 20.84
N TRP A 237 -26.90 -1.51 21.68
CA TRP A 237 -27.51 -0.56 22.62
C TRP A 237 -28.24 0.59 21.91
N VAL A 238 -27.70 1.09 20.79
CA VAL A 238 -28.40 2.08 19.96
C VAL A 238 -29.69 1.50 19.39
N ALA A 239 -29.66 0.28 18.88
CA ALA A 239 -30.85 -0.40 18.34
C ALA A 239 -31.92 -0.67 19.42
N GLU A 240 -31.53 -0.83 20.69
CA GLU A 240 -32.40 -0.93 21.86
C GLU A 240 -32.97 0.44 22.31
N GLY A 241 -32.60 1.53 21.66
CA GLY A 241 -33.07 2.89 21.98
C GLY A 241 -32.38 3.53 23.18
N GLN A 242 -31.20 3.04 23.58
CA GLN A 242 -30.43 3.66 24.68
C GLN A 242 -29.92 5.03 24.25
N SER A 243 -29.94 5.99 25.18
CA SER A 243 -29.39 7.32 24.93
C SER A 243 -27.84 7.29 24.91
N ILE A 244 -27.24 8.29 24.26
CA ILE A 244 -25.78 8.47 24.21
C ILE A 244 -25.18 8.48 25.63
N ASN A 245 -25.80 9.18 26.59
CA ASN A 245 -25.35 9.24 27.97
C ASN A 245 -25.30 7.83 28.60
N GLN A 246 -26.37 7.03 28.43
CA GLN A 246 -26.41 5.66 28.95
C GLN A 246 -25.34 4.76 28.33
N ILE A 247 -25.06 4.94 27.03
CA ILE A 247 -24.00 4.19 26.32
C ILE A 247 -22.63 4.60 26.84
N THR A 248 -22.39 5.90 27.05
CA THR A 248 -21.12 6.41 27.60
C THR A 248 -20.88 5.92 29.03
N GLU A 249 -21.92 5.92 29.88
CA GLU A 249 -21.83 5.37 31.24
C GLU A 249 -21.49 3.87 31.28
N LYS A 250 -21.84 3.12 30.25
CA LYS A 250 -21.46 1.70 30.05
C LYS A 250 -20.05 1.51 29.47
N GLY A 251 -19.31 2.59 29.26
CA GLY A 251 -17.98 2.56 28.69
C GLY A 251 -17.97 2.53 27.14
N GLY A 252 -19.10 2.83 26.50
CA GLY A 252 -19.13 3.09 25.05
C GLY A 252 -18.56 4.48 24.76
N TYR A 253 -17.82 4.60 23.65
CA TYR A 253 -17.31 5.88 23.12
C TYR A 253 -17.57 5.94 21.60
N PHE A 254 -17.61 7.15 21.07
CA PHE A 254 -17.90 7.44 19.66
C PHE A 254 -16.70 8.10 18.98
#